data_b0819f50eafe62686677c7d2da14e9e3
#
_entry.id   b0819f50eafe62686677c7d2da14e9e3
#
_cell.length_a   1.000
_cell.length_b   1.000
_cell.length_c   1.000
_cell.angle_alpha   90.00
_cell.angle_beta   90.00
_cell.angle_gamma   90.00
#
_symmetry.space_group_name_H-M   'P 1'
#
loop_
_entity.id
_entity.type
_entity.pdbx_description
1 polymer ?
#
loop_
_entity_poly.entity_id
_entity_poly.type
_entity_poly.pdbx_seq_one_letter_code
_entity_poly.pdbx_strand_id
1 'polypeptide(L)'
;SWNQDQCDELWGDILRAGRTSNTHFIGTLLYSVDEDEGDGITHLSVIDGQQRSATLTLLLAAFERYLRRTGAAIGHVDADFVRNNYLFVEGDHKLVLSRTDRKTLFALLDGTAMPERVSERVVQNFEFFCGKTEEEGFAPEELWAGLQQLLLISADLTKDDNPQLIFESLNSRGTPLTVGDLVRNYLLIAEGRKEQERLYEEYWKPIELMFGDDPGSEKLNAGIRMWLTIRFVKERIRDKSQTYSVFKAYIEDEYDGPLEDLLVELRNFCLMWSENYKAHDVMTGSKEFRSWDWAKGKRTTLVPPRASQGGF
;
A
#
# COMPACT_ATOMS: atom_id res chain seq x y z
N SER A 1 -1.45 3.52 4.34
CA SER A 1 -0.99 3.79 5.71
C SER A 1 -1.68 2.87 6.71
N TRP A 2 -1.07 2.66 7.86
CA TRP A 2 -1.61 1.86 8.95
C TRP A 2 -2.96 2.39 9.43
N ASN A 3 -3.75 1.52 10.07
CA ASN A 3 -4.97 1.95 10.76
C ASN A 3 -4.63 2.56 12.12
N GLN A 4 -5.63 3.14 12.80
CA GLN A 4 -5.42 3.81 14.09
C GLN A 4 -4.94 2.87 15.20
N ASP A 5 -5.40 1.61 15.22
CA ASP A 5 -4.96 0.64 16.24
C ASP A 5 -3.47 0.35 16.12
N GLN A 6 -2.97 0.20 14.88
CA GLN A 6 -1.54 0.03 14.62
C GLN A 6 -0.72 1.28 14.95
N CYS A 7 -1.28 2.47 14.75
CA CYS A 7 -0.65 3.73 15.15
C CYS A 7 -0.58 3.86 16.68
N ASP A 8 -1.63 3.44 17.38
CA ASP A 8 -1.67 3.47 18.85
C ASP A 8 -0.71 2.44 19.47
N GLU A 9 -0.62 1.24 18.87
CA GLU A 9 0.36 0.23 19.27
C GLU A 9 1.80 0.76 19.10
N LEU A 10 2.13 1.32 17.95
CA LEU A 10 3.43 1.93 17.70
C LEU A 10 3.74 3.04 18.70
N TRP A 11 2.78 3.92 18.96
CA TRP A 11 2.91 5.00 19.94
C TRP A 11 3.24 4.46 21.33
N GLY A 12 2.48 3.47 21.79
CA GLY A 12 2.69 2.82 23.10
C GLY A 12 4.06 2.13 23.18
N ASP A 13 4.50 1.48 22.12
CA ASP A 13 5.79 0.81 22.05
C ASP A 13 6.96 1.80 22.08
N ILE A 14 6.85 2.93 21.37
CA ILE A 14 7.87 4.00 21.41
C ILE A 14 7.98 4.58 22.82
N LEU A 15 6.88 4.94 23.47
CA LEU A 15 6.92 5.46 24.84
C LEU A 15 7.49 4.44 25.82
N ARG A 16 7.12 3.17 25.69
CA ARG A 16 7.67 2.09 26.51
C ARG A 16 9.19 1.95 26.31
N ALA A 17 9.65 2.00 25.07
CA ALA A 17 11.08 1.98 24.73
C ALA A 17 11.82 3.16 25.35
N GLY A 18 11.22 4.36 25.32
CA GLY A 18 11.79 5.56 25.94
C GLY A 18 11.94 5.46 27.46
N ARG A 19 10.89 4.95 28.14
CA ARG A 19 10.91 4.74 29.59
C ARG A 19 11.90 3.67 30.04
N THR A 20 12.05 2.60 29.26
CA THR A 20 12.87 1.45 29.66
C THR A 20 14.27 1.48 29.06
N SER A 21 14.53 2.37 28.11
CA SER A 21 15.76 2.41 27.30
C SER A 21 16.06 1.08 26.60
N ASN A 22 15.03 0.28 26.34
CA ASN A 22 15.15 -0.97 25.61
C ASN A 22 14.94 -0.71 24.13
N THR A 23 15.74 -1.39 23.31
CA THR A 23 15.57 -1.38 21.86
C THR A 23 14.24 -1.99 21.46
N HIS A 24 13.50 -1.33 20.58
CA HIS A 24 12.27 -1.84 20.01
C HIS A 24 12.43 -2.08 18.50
N PHE A 25 12.24 -3.32 18.07
CA PHE A 25 12.35 -3.70 16.66
C PHE A 25 11.04 -3.41 15.93
N ILE A 26 11.08 -2.53 14.93
CA ILE A 26 9.91 -2.11 14.14
C ILE A 26 9.80 -2.80 12.79
N GLY A 27 10.69 -3.71 12.45
CA GLY A 27 10.64 -4.52 11.23
C GLY A 27 11.74 -4.24 10.24
N THR A 28 11.49 -4.59 8.98
CA THR A 28 12.46 -4.50 7.88
C THR A 28 12.07 -3.39 6.91
N LEU A 29 13.05 -2.69 6.39
CA LEU A 29 12.93 -1.77 5.25
C LEU A 29 13.69 -2.38 4.07
N LEU A 30 12.98 -2.71 3.01
CA LEU A 30 13.56 -3.20 1.76
C LEU A 30 13.51 -2.09 0.73
N TYR A 31 14.64 -1.76 0.13
CA TYR A 31 14.71 -0.70 -0.87
C TYR A 31 15.74 -1.03 -1.95
N SER A 32 15.63 -0.36 -3.08
CA SER A 32 16.67 -0.27 -4.10
C SER A 32 17.17 1.17 -4.20
N VAL A 33 18.44 1.32 -4.53
CA VAL A 33 19.01 2.62 -4.86
C VAL A 33 18.64 2.97 -6.29
N ASP A 34 17.97 4.12 -6.48
CA ASP A 34 17.63 4.60 -7.81
C ASP A 34 18.89 5.10 -8.55
N GLU A 35 18.79 5.22 -9.87
CA GLU A 35 19.85 5.84 -10.66
C GLU A 35 20.05 7.31 -10.24
N ASP A 36 21.30 7.75 -10.21
CA ASP A 36 21.66 9.12 -9.84
C ASP A 36 20.96 10.13 -10.79
N GLU A 37 20.08 10.94 -10.22
CA GLU A 37 19.36 11.99 -10.97
C GLU A 37 20.22 13.27 -11.12
N GLY A 38 21.44 13.28 -10.58
CA GLY A 38 22.39 14.38 -10.72
C GLY A 38 22.15 15.56 -9.78
N ASP A 39 21.26 15.40 -8.80
CA ASP A 39 20.93 16.39 -7.77
C ASP A 39 21.81 16.27 -6.50
N GLY A 40 22.68 15.28 -6.46
CA GLY A 40 23.56 14.99 -5.30
C GLY A 40 22.86 14.29 -4.14
N ILE A 41 21.56 13.91 -4.32
CA ILE A 41 20.77 13.20 -3.32
C ILE A 41 20.64 11.73 -3.75
N THR A 42 20.89 10.81 -2.83
CA THR A 42 20.62 9.39 -3.08
C THR A 42 19.12 9.10 -2.90
N HIS A 43 18.45 8.76 -4.00
CA HIS A 43 17.06 8.37 -4.01
C HIS A 43 16.91 6.86 -3.75
N LEU A 44 15.97 6.50 -2.88
CA LEU A 44 15.67 5.13 -2.51
C LEU A 44 14.23 4.78 -2.86
N SER A 45 14.04 3.78 -3.69
CA SER A 45 12.71 3.21 -3.95
C SER A 45 12.39 2.15 -2.91
N VAL A 46 11.43 2.47 -2.02
CA VAL A 46 11.01 1.56 -0.94
C VAL A 46 10.08 0.47 -1.49
N ILE A 47 10.52 -0.77 -1.38
CA ILE A 47 9.81 -1.96 -1.83
C ILE A 47 8.93 -2.53 -0.72
N ASP A 48 9.49 -2.68 0.48
CA ASP A 48 8.74 -3.03 1.70
C ASP A 48 9.07 -2.08 2.85
N GLY A 49 8.10 -1.88 3.74
CA GLY A 49 8.20 -0.91 4.84
C GLY A 49 7.57 0.45 4.53
N GLN A 50 6.93 0.62 3.38
CA GLN A 50 6.27 1.88 2.97
C GLN A 50 5.29 2.40 4.02
N GLN A 51 4.47 1.51 4.62
CA GLN A 51 3.50 1.87 5.66
C GLN A 51 4.19 2.40 6.92
N ARG A 52 5.27 1.75 7.36
CA ARG A 52 6.08 2.16 8.51
C ARG A 52 6.73 3.51 8.27
N SER A 53 7.36 3.68 7.12
CA SER A 53 8.00 4.95 6.75
C SER A 53 6.99 6.10 6.74
N ALA A 54 5.82 5.89 6.15
CA ALA A 54 4.74 6.88 6.14
C ALA A 54 4.27 7.22 7.56
N THR A 55 4.02 6.21 8.40
CA THR A 55 3.53 6.40 9.77
C THR A 55 4.56 7.11 10.66
N LEU A 56 5.84 6.71 10.58
CA LEU A 56 6.93 7.39 11.31
C LEU A 56 7.10 8.85 10.85
N THR A 57 6.99 9.13 9.56
CA THR A 57 7.05 10.50 9.04
C THR A 57 5.90 11.36 9.59
N LEU A 58 4.67 10.81 9.65
CA LEU A 58 3.52 11.52 10.22
C LEU A 58 3.67 11.76 11.72
N LEU A 59 4.19 10.78 12.46
CA LEU A 59 4.51 10.92 13.88
C LEU A 59 5.55 12.02 14.11
N LEU A 60 6.66 12.01 13.36
CA LEU A 60 7.71 13.01 13.44
C LEU A 60 7.19 14.40 13.06
N ALA A 61 6.30 14.51 12.08
CA ALA A 61 5.65 15.76 11.70
C ALA A 61 4.75 16.31 12.81
N ALA A 62 3.97 15.44 13.47
CA ALA A 62 3.15 15.82 14.61
C ALA A 62 4.03 16.27 15.81
N PHE A 63 5.14 15.58 16.02
CA PHE A 63 6.09 15.96 17.07
C PHE A 63 6.79 17.29 16.75
N GLU A 64 7.22 17.53 15.51
CA GLU A 64 7.76 18.82 15.05
C GLU A 64 6.77 19.96 15.29
N ARG A 65 5.48 19.76 14.94
CA ARG A 65 4.41 20.73 15.16
C ARG A 65 4.22 21.04 16.65
N TYR A 66 4.27 20.01 17.50
CA TYR A 66 4.22 20.19 18.96
C TYR A 66 5.37 21.06 19.47
N LEU A 67 6.63 20.73 19.10
CA LEU A 67 7.82 21.49 19.51
C LEU A 67 7.73 22.94 19.02
N ARG A 68 7.30 23.18 17.79
CA ARG A 68 7.16 24.53 17.22
C ARG A 68 6.08 25.33 17.93
N ARG A 69 4.93 24.72 18.25
CA ARG A 69 3.82 25.39 18.95
C ARG A 69 4.16 25.75 20.38
N THR A 70 4.85 24.88 21.10
CA THR A 70 5.17 25.05 22.51
C THR A 70 6.48 25.80 22.75
N GLY A 71 7.35 25.88 21.74
CA GLY A 71 8.72 26.36 21.89
C GLY A 71 9.61 25.43 22.73
N ALA A 72 9.16 24.17 22.95
CA ALA A 72 9.92 23.18 23.72
C ALA A 72 11.13 22.69 22.92
N ALA A 73 12.19 22.31 23.64
CA ALA A 73 13.37 21.66 23.10
C ALA A 73 13.89 20.60 24.07
N ILE A 74 14.39 19.49 23.55
CA ILE A 74 14.99 18.39 24.28
C ILE A 74 16.49 18.43 24.02
N GLY A 75 17.25 19.12 24.89
CA GLY A 75 18.64 19.42 24.60
C GLY A 75 18.79 20.28 23.33
N HIS A 76 19.41 19.71 22.29
CA HIS A 76 19.58 20.37 20.98
C HIS A 76 18.44 20.03 19.99
N VAL A 77 17.47 19.22 20.39
CA VAL A 77 16.37 18.78 19.55
C VAL A 77 15.20 19.75 19.70
N ASP A 78 15.06 20.65 18.77
CA ASP A 78 13.95 21.57 18.60
C ASP A 78 13.15 21.22 17.33
N ALA A 79 12.13 22.00 17.00
CA ALA A 79 11.33 21.81 15.82
C ALA A 79 12.15 21.84 14.50
N ASP A 80 13.11 22.76 14.41
CA ASP A 80 13.94 22.90 13.21
C ASP A 80 14.92 21.72 13.08
N PHE A 81 15.43 21.20 14.17
CA PHE A 81 16.23 19.98 14.16
C PHE A 81 15.44 18.79 13.62
N VAL A 82 14.20 18.55 14.11
CA VAL A 82 13.36 17.46 13.62
C VAL A 82 13.03 17.66 12.13
N ARG A 83 12.65 18.87 11.75
CA ARG A 83 12.31 19.20 10.37
C ARG A 83 13.49 18.91 9.42
N ASN A 84 14.64 19.47 9.67
CA ASN A 84 15.78 19.45 8.75
C ASN A 84 16.51 18.10 8.73
N ASN A 85 16.45 17.32 9.80
CA ASN A 85 17.15 16.05 9.87
C ASN A 85 16.27 14.83 9.52
N TYR A 86 14.94 14.93 9.67
CA TYR A 86 14.05 13.78 9.50
C TYR A 86 12.97 13.96 8.45
N LEU A 87 12.47 15.18 8.22
CA LEU A 87 11.36 15.42 7.30
C LEU A 87 11.83 15.96 5.94
N PHE A 88 12.92 16.72 5.94
CA PHE A 88 13.45 17.36 4.74
C PHE A 88 14.94 17.02 4.52
N VAL A 89 15.37 17.14 3.27
CA VAL A 89 16.77 17.08 2.84
C VAL A 89 16.98 18.19 1.81
N GLU A 90 17.91 19.13 2.06
CA GLU A 90 18.21 20.26 1.17
C GLU A 90 16.97 21.09 0.74
N GLY A 91 15.92 21.07 1.55
CA GLY A 91 14.66 21.78 1.27
C GLY A 91 13.57 20.90 0.64
N ASP A 92 13.89 19.71 0.15
CA ASP A 92 12.96 18.74 -0.41
C ASP A 92 12.43 17.77 0.65
N HIS A 93 11.25 17.22 0.42
CA HIS A 93 10.66 16.24 1.32
C HIS A 93 11.41 14.91 1.26
N LYS A 94 11.86 14.39 2.42
CA LYS A 94 12.56 13.09 2.48
C LYS A 94 11.71 11.92 2.06
N LEU A 95 10.41 11.92 2.39
CA LEU A 95 9.48 10.86 1.99
C LEU A 95 8.53 11.35 0.92
N VAL A 96 8.52 10.63 -0.21
CA VAL A 96 7.62 10.86 -1.33
C VAL A 96 6.67 9.67 -1.45
N LEU A 97 5.38 9.88 -1.17
CA LEU A 97 4.33 8.87 -1.29
C LEU A 97 3.76 8.84 -2.72
N SER A 98 2.81 7.93 -2.97
CA SER A 98 2.03 7.93 -4.21
C SER A 98 1.26 9.24 -4.42
N ARG A 99 0.89 9.57 -5.66
CA ARG A 99 0.43 10.93 -6.03
C ARG A 99 -0.65 11.54 -5.14
N THR A 100 -1.67 10.76 -4.76
CA THR A 100 -2.76 11.27 -3.91
C THR A 100 -2.26 11.54 -2.49
N ASP A 101 -1.56 10.56 -1.90
CA ASP A 101 -1.00 10.66 -0.55
C ASP A 101 0.13 11.69 -0.50
N ARG A 102 0.92 11.82 -1.57
CA ARG A 102 2.01 12.82 -1.72
C ARG A 102 1.51 14.23 -1.49
N LYS A 103 0.47 14.65 -2.22
CA LYS A 103 -0.06 16.01 -2.10
C LYS A 103 -0.59 16.29 -0.71
N THR A 104 -1.24 15.31 -0.10
CA THR A 104 -1.74 15.42 1.28
C THR A 104 -0.59 15.49 2.28
N LEU A 105 0.41 14.60 2.17
CA LEU A 105 1.58 14.61 3.04
C LEU A 105 2.33 15.94 2.93
N PHE A 106 2.60 16.41 1.71
CA PHE A 106 3.32 17.66 1.48
C PHE A 106 2.57 18.86 2.08
N ALA A 107 1.25 18.93 1.88
CA ALA A 107 0.44 19.99 2.50
C ALA A 107 0.51 19.99 4.04
N LEU A 108 0.55 18.79 4.65
CA LEU A 108 0.71 18.63 6.09
C LEU A 108 2.10 19.08 6.57
N LEU A 109 3.16 18.69 5.87
CA LEU A 109 4.55 19.02 6.23
C LEU A 109 4.87 20.51 6.00
N ASP A 110 4.30 21.11 4.95
CA ASP A 110 4.51 22.51 4.60
C ASP A 110 3.55 23.47 5.33
N GLY A 111 2.51 22.93 5.97
CA GLY A 111 1.46 23.74 6.59
C GLY A 111 0.64 24.55 5.58
N THR A 112 0.51 24.05 4.35
CA THR A 112 -0.24 24.70 3.27
C THR A 112 -1.68 24.21 3.17
N ALA A 113 -2.48 24.80 2.28
CA ALA A 113 -3.85 24.38 2.05
C ALA A 113 -3.90 22.94 1.52
N MET A 114 -4.88 22.16 2.02
CA MET A 114 -5.10 20.79 1.58
C MET A 114 -5.47 20.72 0.09
N PRO A 115 -5.03 19.68 -0.62
CA PRO A 115 -5.39 19.47 -2.02
C PRO A 115 -6.90 19.18 -2.17
N GLU A 116 -7.45 19.38 -3.38
CA GLU A 116 -8.86 19.08 -3.69
C GLU A 116 -9.23 17.61 -3.36
N ARG A 117 -8.31 16.67 -3.63
CA ARG A 117 -8.45 15.27 -3.22
C ARG A 117 -7.50 14.99 -2.09
N VAL A 118 -8.04 14.77 -0.92
CA VAL A 118 -7.31 14.51 0.31
C VAL A 118 -7.23 13.00 0.55
N SER A 119 -6.09 12.52 0.99
CA SER A 119 -5.95 11.16 1.53
C SER A 119 -6.44 11.16 2.98
N GLU A 120 -7.67 10.70 3.20
CA GLU A 120 -8.28 10.69 4.53
C GLU A 120 -7.43 9.96 5.56
N ARG A 121 -6.85 8.81 5.19
CA ARG A 121 -6.02 8.01 6.09
C ARG A 121 -4.73 8.72 6.50
N VAL A 122 -4.09 9.45 5.59
CA VAL A 122 -2.90 10.25 5.91
C VAL A 122 -3.25 11.35 6.91
N VAL A 123 -4.38 12.03 6.70
CA VAL A 123 -4.88 13.07 7.63
C VAL A 123 -5.24 12.47 8.98
N GLN A 124 -6.03 11.41 9.01
CA GLN A 124 -6.46 10.75 10.25
C GLN A 124 -5.28 10.31 11.12
N ASN A 125 -4.26 9.69 10.50
CA ASN A 125 -3.07 9.27 11.23
C ASN A 125 -2.25 10.46 11.74
N PHE A 126 -2.15 11.53 10.96
CA PHE A 126 -1.47 12.73 11.40
C PHE A 126 -2.21 13.41 12.57
N GLU A 127 -3.53 13.58 12.47
CA GLU A 127 -4.38 14.13 13.54
C GLU A 127 -4.34 13.26 14.79
N PHE A 128 -4.31 11.94 14.64
CA PHE A 128 -4.13 10.99 15.75
C PHE A 128 -2.84 11.29 16.52
N PHE A 129 -1.70 11.42 15.86
CA PHE A 129 -0.43 11.74 16.53
C PHE A 129 -0.41 13.15 17.09
N CYS A 130 -1.02 14.13 16.43
CA CYS A 130 -1.21 15.47 17.01
C CYS A 130 -2.01 15.41 18.31
N GLY A 131 -3.12 14.66 18.33
CA GLY A 131 -3.92 14.45 19.54
C GLY A 131 -3.11 13.82 20.67
N LYS A 132 -2.31 12.79 20.37
CA LYS A 132 -1.42 12.14 21.34
C LYS A 132 -0.38 13.09 21.94
N THR A 133 0.15 14.03 21.17
CA THR A 133 1.08 15.05 21.71
C THR A 133 0.39 16.14 22.53
N GLU A 134 -0.94 16.21 22.49
CA GLU A 134 -1.75 17.19 23.25
C GLU A 134 -2.40 16.59 24.49
N GLU A 135 -2.28 15.26 24.71
CA GLU A 135 -2.80 14.60 25.89
C GLU A 135 -2.12 15.16 27.18
N GLU A 136 -2.90 15.28 28.25
CA GLU A 136 -2.39 15.70 29.56
C GLU A 136 -1.31 14.72 30.05
N GLY A 137 -0.15 15.24 30.42
CA GLY A 137 0.98 14.43 30.86
C GLY A 137 1.86 13.89 29.73
N PHE A 138 1.68 14.35 28.48
CA PHE A 138 2.61 14.02 27.41
C PHE A 138 4.04 14.49 27.76
N ALA A 139 4.99 13.55 27.68
CA ALA A 139 6.41 13.79 27.96
C ALA A 139 7.22 13.71 26.65
N PRO A 140 7.58 14.85 26.04
CA PRO A 140 8.32 14.88 24.78
C PRO A 140 9.69 14.19 24.86
N GLU A 141 10.33 14.21 26.03
CA GLU A 141 11.60 13.53 26.31
C GLU A 141 11.47 12.02 26.20
N GLU A 142 10.35 11.44 26.70
CA GLU A 142 10.09 9.99 26.62
C GLU A 142 9.86 9.58 25.15
N LEU A 143 9.08 10.37 24.42
CA LEU A 143 8.84 10.11 22.99
C LEU A 143 10.16 10.13 22.21
N TRP A 144 10.97 11.18 22.41
CA TRP A 144 12.24 11.32 21.72
C TRP A 144 13.22 10.19 22.09
N ALA A 145 13.34 9.88 23.38
CA ALA A 145 14.16 8.75 23.84
C ALA A 145 13.70 7.43 23.21
N GLY A 146 12.39 7.20 23.10
CA GLY A 146 11.84 6.00 22.48
C GLY A 146 12.10 5.92 20.96
N LEU A 147 11.97 7.03 20.26
CA LEU A 147 12.34 7.11 18.82
C LEU A 147 13.79 6.72 18.57
N GLN A 148 14.70 7.09 19.47
CA GLN A 148 16.13 6.72 19.41
C GLN A 148 16.39 5.23 19.72
N GLN A 149 15.43 4.52 20.34
CA GLN A 149 15.52 3.08 20.60
C GLN A 149 14.92 2.23 19.49
N LEU A 150 14.35 2.83 18.45
CA LEU A 150 13.79 2.08 17.33
C LEU A 150 14.92 1.41 16.53
N LEU A 151 14.78 0.12 16.33
CA LEU A 151 15.67 -0.68 15.49
C LEU A 151 14.94 -1.10 14.22
N LEU A 152 15.55 -0.82 13.09
CA LEU A 152 15.09 -1.22 11.78
C LEU A 152 16.20 -2.01 11.07
N ILE A 153 15.85 -3.14 10.46
CA ILE A 153 16.77 -3.82 9.54
C ILE A 153 16.54 -3.26 8.15
N SER A 154 17.56 -2.65 7.57
CA SER A 154 17.52 -2.20 6.18
C SER A 154 18.24 -3.20 5.28
N ALA A 155 17.61 -3.53 4.14
CA ALA A 155 18.20 -4.36 3.10
C ALA A 155 18.16 -3.59 1.77
N ASP A 156 19.34 -3.42 1.19
CA ASP A 156 19.54 -2.83 -0.12
C ASP A 156 19.51 -3.91 -1.18
N LEU A 157 18.66 -3.75 -2.19
CA LEU A 157 18.60 -4.64 -3.34
C LEU A 157 19.52 -4.16 -4.45
N THR A 158 20.42 -5.03 -4.83
CA THR A 158 21.31 -4.81 -5.99
C THR A 158 20.65 -5.30 -7.29
N LYS A 159 21.22 -4.96 -8.43
CA LYS A 159 20.73 -5.40 -9.76
C LYS A 159 20.77 -6.93 -9.94
N ASP A 160 21.60 -7.62 -9.16
CA ASP A 160 21.77 -9.08 -9.21
C ASP A 160 20.78 -9.83 -8.29
N ASP A 161 20.10 -9.11 -7.41
CA ASP A 161 19.11 -9.69 -6.52
C ASP A 161 17.77 -9.91 -7.24
N ASN A 162 17.04 -10.92 -6.82
CA ASN A 162 15.65 -11.07 -7.23
C ASN A 162 14.75 -10.39 -6.18
N PRO A 163 14.25 -9.15 -6.47
CA PRO A 163 13.46 -8.39 -5.50
C PRO A 163 12.22 -9.15 -5.03
N GLN A 164 11.64 -9.93 -5.92
CA GLN A 164 10.43 -10.71 -5.66
C GLN A 164 10.66 -11.81 -4.63
N LEU A 165 11.73 -12.60 -4.79
CA LEU A 165 12.06 -13.68 -3.84
C LEU A 165 12.39 -13.12 -2.46
N ILE A 166 13.11 -12.01 -2.39
CA ILE A 166 13.48 -11.37 -1.12
C ILE A 166 12.23 -10.81 -0.44
N PHE A 167 11.37 -10.11 -1.18
CA PHE A 167 10.11 -9.59 -0.67
C PHE A 167 9.20 -10.70 -0.11
N GLU A 168 9.02 -11.81 -0.83
CA GLU A 168 8.25 -12.96 -0.38
C GLU A 168 8.82 -13.59 0.90
N SER A 169 10.15 -13.73 0.96
CA SER A 169 10.85 -14.29 2.12
C SER A 169 10.67 -13.43 3.38
N LEU A 170 10.76 -12.12 3.25
CA LEU A 170 10.61 -11.19 4.37
C LEU A 170 9.16 -11.09 4.84
N ASN A 171 8.20 -11.05 3.91
CA ASN A 171 6.77 -10.96 4.24
C ASN A 171 6.20 -12.22 4.88
N SER A 172 6.87 -13.37 4.75
CA SER A 172 6.45 -14.61 5.41
C SER A 172 6.41 -14.50 6.94
N ARG A 173 7.00 -13.48 7.53
CA ARG A 173 7.12 -13.26 8.99
C ARG A 173 6.35 -12.04 9.50
N GLY A 174 5.72 -11.25 8.61
CA GLY A 174 4.99 -10.02 8.95
C GLY A 174 3.46 -10.19 8.92
N THR A 175 2.75 -9.05 8.91
CA THR A 175 1.30 -9.04 8.63
C THR A 175 1.08 -9.60 7.22
N PRO A 176 0.24 -10.65 7.07
CA PRO A 176 0.02 -11.25 5.76
C PRO A 176 -0.48 -10.23 4.75
N LEU A 177 0.22 -10.11 3.63
CA LEU A 177 -0.24 -9.31 2.50
C LEU A 177 -1.45 -9.97 1.85
N THR A 178 -2.32 -9.15 1.31
CA THR A 178 -3.46 -9.66 0.54
C THR A 178 -3.01 -10.20 -0.82
N VAL A 179 -3.84 -11.01 -1.47
CA VAL A 179 -3.56 -11.50 -2.83
C VAL A 179 -3.37 -10.32 -3.79
N GLY A 180 -4.18 -9.27 -3.65
CA GLY A 180 -4.05 -8.05 -4.45
C GLY A 180 -2.69 -7.39 -4.28
N ASP A 181 -2.21 -7.23 -3.04
CA ASP A 181 -0.89 -6.66 -2.78
C ASP A 181 0.25 -7.51 -3.36
N LEU A 182 0.16 -8.84 -3.19
CA LEU A 182 1.16 -9.77 -3.70
C LEU A 182 1.23 -9.73 -5.23
N VAL A 183 0.07 -9.74 -5.91
CA VAL A 183 -0.01 -9.66 -7.38
C VAL A 183 0.50 -8.32 -7.88
N ARG A 184 0.09 -7.20 -7.26
CA ARG A 184 0.60 -5.88 -7.61
C ARG A 184 2.12 -5.83 -7.52
N ASN A 185 2.66 -6.25 -6.39
CA ASN A 185 4.09 -6.21 -6.18
C ASN A 185 4.83 -7.12 -7.17
N TYR A 186 4.31 -8.32 -7.43
CA TYR A 186 4.89 -9.22 -8.43
C TYR A 186 5.00 -8.59 -9.81
N LEU A 187 3.94 -7.89 -10.24
CA LEU A 187 3.90 -7.28 -11.57
C LEU A 187 4.75 -6.01 -11.69
N LEU A 188 4.89 -5.25 -10.61
CA LEU A 188 5.51 -3.93 -10.68
C LEU A 188 6.93 -3.85 -10.12
N ILE A 189 7.34 -4.80 -9.26
CA ILE A 189 8.59 -4.69 -8.49
C ILE A 189 9.86 -4.73 -9.36
N ALA A 190 9.80 -5.37 -10.53
CA ALA A 190 10.92 -5.49 -11.45
C ALA A 190 11.12 -4.26 -12.35
N GLU A 191 10.15 -3.35 -12.35
CA GLU A 191 10.17 -2.17 -13.21
C GLU A 191 10.95 -1.01 -12.56
N GLY A 192 11.59 -0.18 -13.37
CA GLY A 192 12.22 1.04 -12.87
C GLY A 192 11.19 2.02 -12.30
N ARG A 193 11.58 2.86 -11.33
CA ARG A 193 10.69 3.76 -10.57
C ARG A 193 9.66 4.52 -11.42
N LYS A 194 10.10 5.16 -12.53
CA LYS A 194 9.21 5.95 -13.39
C LYS A 194 8.15 5.08 -14.06
N GLU A 195 8.55 3.91 -14.51
CA GLU A 195 7.66 2.94 -15.15
C GLU A 195 6.73 2.29 -14.14
N GLN A 196 7.23 1.92 -12.97
CA GLN A 196 6.43 1.42 -11.87
C GLN A 196 5.32 2.41 -11.47
N GLU A 197 5.66 3.71 -11.33
CA GLU A 197 4.68 4.77 -11.02
C GLU A 197 3.64 4.91 -12.14
N ARG A 198 4.07 4.85 -13.41
CA ARG A 198 3.18 4.92 -14.56
C ARG A 198 2.19 3.75 -14.58
N LEU A 199 2.70 2.52 -14.50
CA LEU A 199 1.89 1.30 -14.54
C LEU A 199 0.92 1.23 -13.37
N TYR A 200 1.36 1.65 -12.18
CA TYR A 200 0.48 1.74 -11.02
C TYR A 200 -0.67 2.73 -11.26
N GLU A 201 -0.37 3.98 -11.65
CA GLU A 201 -1.39 5.02 -11.81
C GLU A 201 -2.36 4.74 -12.97
N GLU A 202 -1.85 4.21 -14.11
CA GLU A 202 -2.66 3.99 -15.30
C GLU A 202 -3.49 2.71 -15.24
N TYR A 203 -2.96 1.66 -14.61
CA TYR A 203 -3.60 0.34 -14.67
C TYR A 203 -4.02 -0.21 -13.32
N TRP A 204 -3.13 -0.20 -12.30
CA TRP A 204 -3.42 -0.88 -11.03
C TRP A 204 -4.33 -0.06 -10.10
N LYS A 205 -4.06 1.20 -9.92
CA LYS A 205 -4.88 2.09 -9.08
C LYS A 205 -6.35 2.14 -9.50
N PRO A 206 -6.71 2.20 -10.79
CA PRO A 206 -8.11 2.03 -11.21
C PRO A 206 -8.72 0.72 -10.72
N ILE A 207 -7.97 -0.38 -10.69
CA ILE A 207 -8.45 -1.66 -10.14
C ILE A 207 -8.78 -1.51 -8.66
N GLU A 208 -7.89 -0.96 -7.85
CA GLU A 208 -8.14 -0.75 -6.41
C GLU A 208 -9.38 0.13 -6.17
N LEU A 209 -9.51 1.23 -6.90
CA LEU A 209 -10.65 2.16 -6.77
C LEU A 209 -12.01 1.53 -7.14
N MET A 210 -12.05 0.49 -7.98
CA MET A 210 -13.29 -0.21 -8.31
C MET A 210 -13.91 -0.93 -7.12
N PHE A 211 -13.07 -1.35 -6.15
CA PHE A 211 -13.47 -2.13 -4.99
C PHE A 211 -13.56 -1.33 -3.70
N GLY A 212 -13.34 -0.01 -3.77
CA GLY A 212 -13.35 0.92 -2.64
C GLY A 212 -11.95 1.17 -2.07
N ASP A 213 -11.87 1.98 -1.02
CA ASP A 213 -10.59 2.41 -0.41
C ASP A 213 -9.89 1.32 0.42
N ASP A 214 -10.38 0.07 0.36
CA ASP A 214 -9.75 -1.07 1.01
C ASP A 214 -8.91 -1.86 0.00
N PRO A 215 -7.59 -1.61 -0.08
CA PRO A 215 -6.70 -2.35 -0.97
C PRO A 215 -6.59 -3.84 -0.61
N GLY A 216 -6.98 -4.21 0.62
CA GLY A 216 -7.10 -5.59 1.08
C GLY A 216 -8.44 -6.24 0.76
N SER A 217 -9.29 -5.59 -0.04
CA SER A 217 -10.65 -6.01 -0.32
C SER A 217 -10.75 -7.49 -0.71
N GLU A 218 -11.49 -8.26 0.07
CA GLU A 218 -11.88 -9.65 -0.26
C GLU A 218 -12.50 -9.72 -1.67
N LYS A 219 -13.13 -8.65 -2.14
CA LYS A 219 -13.75 -8.55 -3.46
C LYS A 219 -12.70 -8.50 -4.57
N LEU A 220 -11.63 -7.72 -4.39
CA LEU A 220 -10.50 -7.70 -5.32
C LEU A 220 -9.81 -9.06 -5.36
N ASN A 221 -9.51 -9.63 -4.20
CA ASN A 221 -8.88 -10.95 -4.10
C ASN A 221 -9.71 -12.04 -4.78
N ALA A 222 -11.04 -11.99 -4.63
CA ALA A 222 -11.97 -12.89 -5.31
C ALA A 222 -12.01 -12.65 -6.83
N GLY A 223 -11.93 -11.40 -7.27
CA GLY A 223 -11.85 -11.02 -8.68
C GLY A 223 -10.59 -11.58 -9.36
N ILE A 224 -9.42 -11.37 -8.75
CA ILE A 224 -8.14 -11.90 -9.24
C ILE A 224 -8.20 -13.44 -9.33
N ARG A 225 -8.69 -14.11 -8.28
CA ARG A 225 -8.83 -15.56 -8.28
C ARG A 225 -9.76 -16.07 -9.39
N MET A 226 -10.88 -15.38 -9.61
CA MET A 226 -11.82 -15.78 -10.67
C MET A 226 -11.22 -15.57 -12.05
N TRP A 227 -10.56 -14.43 -12.29
CA TRP A 227 -9.84 -14.18 -13.52
C TRP A 227 -8.81 -15.28 -13.80
N LEU A 228 -7.98 -15.60 -12.82
CA LEU A 228 -6.95 -16.63 -12.93
C LEU A 228 -7.55 -18.02 -13.18
N THR A 229 -8.66 -18.38 -12.54
CA THR A 229 -9.36 -19.66 -12.76
C THR A 229 -9.84 -19.80 -14.20
N ILE A 230 -10.20 -18.71 -14.85
CA ILE A 230 -10.63 -18.71 -16.26
C ILE A 230 -9.43 -18.77 -17.20
N ARG A 231 -8.34 -18.11 -16.86
CA ARG A 231 -7.14 -18.00 -17.71
C ARG A 231 -6.25 -19.22 -17.61
N PHE A 232 -6.04 -19.74 -16.43
CA PHE A 232 -5.12 -20.85 -16.17
C PHE A 232 -5.88 -22.13 -15.79
N VAL A 233 -6.44 -22.78 -16.80
CA VAL A 233 -7.25 -23.99 -16.61
C VAL A 233 -6.39 -25.21 -16.20
N LYS A 234 -5.10 -25.18 -16.47
CA LYS A 234 -4.18 -26.28 -16.16
C LYS A 234 -4.03 -26.51 -14.66
N GLU A 235 -4.10 -25.46 -13.86
CA GLU A 235 -3.95 -25.54 -12.42
C GLU A 235 -5.20 -25.07 -11.70
N ARG A 236 -5.78 -25.95 -10.88
CA ARG A 236 -7.01 -25.64 -10.16
C ARG A 236 -6.71 -25.03 -8.80
N ILE A 237 -7.21 -23.82 -8.57
CA ILE A 237 -7.17 -23.18 -7.25
C ILE A 237 -8.18 -23.89 -6.33
N ARG A 238 -7.67 -24.66 -5.37
CA ARG A 238 -8.49 -25.41 -4.40
C ARG A 238 -8.77 -24.59 -3.14
N ASP A 239 -7.86 -23.72 -2.78
CA ASP A 239 -7.92 -22.87 -1.59
C ASP A 239 -7.50 -21.43 -1.93
N LYS A 240 -8.07 -20.46 -1.21
CA LYS A 240 -7.77 -19.02 -1.41
C LYS A 240 -6.28 -18.72 -1.25
N SER A 241 -5.59 -19.41 -0.34
CA SER A 241 -4.16 -19.22 -0.07
C SER A 241 -3.28 -19.59 -1.26
N GLN A 242 -3.75 -20.43 -2.18
CA GLN A 242 -3.04 -20.87 -3.37
C GLN A 242 -3.14 -19.86 -4.53
N THR A 243 -3.98 -18.82 -4.41
CA THR A 243 -4.22 -17.90 -5.54
C THR A 243 -2.94 -17.26 -6.03
N TYR A 244 -2.07 -16.84 -5.13
CA TYR A 244 -0.84 -16.17 -5.52
C TYR A 244 0.19 -17.14 -6.14
N SER A 245 0.37 -18.34 -5.59
CA SER A 245 1.28 -19.34 -6.18
C SER A 245 0.84 -19.78 -7.58
N VAL A 246 -0.47 -19.94 -7.78
CA VAL A 246 -1.02 -20.26 -9.10
C VAL A 246 -0.90 -19.08 -10.06
N PHE A 247 -1.00 -17.84 -9.56
CA PHE A 247 -0.74 -16.65 -10.37
C PHE A 247 0.71 -16.60 -10.87
N LYS A 248 1.67 -16.89 -10.00
CA LYS A 248 3.09 -16.97 -10.38
C LYS A 248 3.32 -18.04 -11.46
N ALA A 249 2.80 -19.24 -11.23
CA ALA A 249 2.91 -20.32 -12.21
C ALA A 249 2.29 -19.93 -13.56
N TYR A 250 1.16 -19.22 -13.58
CA TYR A 250 0.58 -18.72 -14.82
C TYR A 250 1.52 -17.75 -15.54
N ILE A 251 2.12 -16.79 -14.81
CA ILE A 251 3.04 -15.82 -15.43
C ILE A 251 4.33 -16.49 -15.93
N GLU A 252 4.88 -17.43 -15.14
CA GLU A 252 6.15 -18.08 -15.47
C GLU A 252 6.02 -19.13 -16.57
N ASP A 253 4.90 -19.85 -16.62
CA ASP A 253 4.73 -21.02 -17.50
C ASP A 253 3.91 -20.76 -18.78
N GLU A 254 3.01 -19.76 -18.76
CA GLU A 254 2.00 -19.61 -19.82
C GLU A 254 1.94 -18.20 -20.43
N TYR A 255 2.34 -17.16 -19.67
CA TYR A 255 2.23 -15.80 -20.16
C TYR A 255 3.55 -15.30 -20.75
N ASP A 256 3.54 -15.03 -22.07
CA ASP A 256 4.69 -14.52 -22.82
C ASP A 256 4.45 -13.11 -23.40
N GLY A 257 3.32 -12.47 -23.06
CA GLY A 257 2.92 -11.17 -23.56
C GLY A 257 3.52 -9.98 -22.79
N PRO A 258 3.32 -8.75 -23.28
CA PRO A 258 3.71 -7.54 -22.58
C PRO A 258 2.97 -7.37 -21.25
N LEU A 259 3.67 -6.82 -20.25
CA LEU A 259 3.09 -6.55 -18.91
C LEU A 259 1.85 -5.64 -19.00
N GLU A 260 1.87 -4.65 -19.88
CA GLU A 260 0.73 -3.74 -20.07
C GLU A 260 -0.54 -4.47 -20.54
N ASP A 261 -0.40 -5.41 -21.48
CA ASP A 261 -1.56 -6.18 -21.99
C ASP A 261 -2.18 -7.01 -20.87
N LEU A 262 -1.38 -7.60 -20.00
CA LEU A 262 -1.83 -8.32 -18.82
C LEU A 262 -2.59 -7.39 -17.84
N LEU A 263 -2.03 -6.21 -17.58
CA LEU A 263 -2.64 -5.22 -16.69
C LEU A 263 -3.95 -4.68 -17.27
N VAL A 264 -4.01 -4.42 -18.57
CA VAL A 264 -5.24 -4.01 -19.28
C VAL A 264 -6.31 -5.10 -19.16
N GLU A 265 -5.93 -6.34 -19.39
CA GLU A 265 -6.85 -7.47 -19.29
C GLU A 265 -7.38 -7.65 -17.87
N LEU A 266 -6.50 -7.65 -16.87
CA LEU A 266 -6.88 -7.79 -15.47
C LEU A 266 -7.81 -6.62 -15.04
N ARG A 267 -7.49 -5.39 -15.44
CA ARG A 267 -8.32 -4.22 -15.18
C ARG A 267 -9.72 -4.36 -15.79
N ASN A 268 -9.81 -4.79 -17.05
CA ASN A 268 -11.10 -4.98 -17.73
C ASN A 268 -11.93 -6.08 -17.07
N PHE A 269 -11.28 -7.16 -16.64
CA PHE A 269 -11.95 -8.21 -15.87
C PHE A 269 -12.45 -7.70 -14.53
N CYS A 270 -11.63 -6.99 -13.78
CA CYS A 270 -11.99 -6.41 -12.49
C CYS A 270 -13.14 -5.41 -12.62
N LEU A 271 -13.18 -4.61 -13.68
CA LEU A 271 -14.29 -3.70 -13.95
C LEU A 271 -15.59 -4.46 -14.10
N MET A 272 -15.62 -5.47 -14.96
CA MET A 272 -16.78 -6.33 -15.15
C MET A 272 -17.19 -7.04 -13.84
N TRP A 273 -16.21 -7.57 -13.12
CA TRP A 273 -16.42 -8.25 -11.84
C TRP A 273 -17.04 -7.32 -10.80
N SER A 274 -16.54 -6.11 -10.66
CA SER A 274 -17.04 -5.13 -9.69
C SER A 274 -18.48 -4.70 -9.99
N GLU A 275 -18.83 -4.51 -11.27
CA GLU A 275 -20.18 -4.18 -11.69
C GLU A 275 -21.18 -5.30 -11.40
N ASN A 276 -20.80 -6.55 -11.65
CA ASN A 276 -21.65 -7.70 -11.35
C ASN A 276 -21.78 -7.93 -9.84
N TYR A 277 -20.76 -7.66 -9.06
CA TYR A 277 -20.80 -7.75 -7.61
C TYR A 277 -21.74 -6.69 -7.00
N LYS A 278 -21.67 -5.44 -7.49
CA LYS A 278 -22.60 -4.36 -7.09
C LYS A 278 -24.04 -4.67 -7.50
N ALA A 279 -24.24 -5.27 -8.67
CA ALA A 279 -25.57 -5.68 -9.12
C ALA A 279 -26.15 -6.83 -8.27
N HIS A 280 -25.32 -7.73 -7.78
CA HIS A 280 -25.76 -8.82 -6.91
C HIS A 280 -26.20 -8.34 -5.51
N ASP A 281 -25.54 -7.31 -4.96
CA ASP A 281 -25.94 -6.68 -3.69
C ASP A 281 -27.29 -5.92 -3.82
N VAL A 282 -27.62 -5.43 -5.02
CA VAL A 282 -28.88 -4.71 -5.31
C VAL A 282 -30.02 -5.62 -5.72
N MET A 283 -29.73 -6.84 -6.22
CA MET A 283 -30.72 -7.74 -6.82
C MET A 283 -30.81 -9.09 -6.08
N THR A 284 -31.29 -9.08 -4.86
CA THR A 284 -31.90 -10.29 -4.29
C THR A 284 -33.20 -10.58 -5.07
N GLY A 285 -33.10 -11.17 -6.25
CA GLY A 285 -34.30 -11.62 -6.99
C GLY A 285 -34.20 -11.81 -8.48
N SER A 286 -33.19 -11.35 -9.22
CA SER A 286 -33.15 -11.57 -10.66
C SER A 286 -31.99 -12.46 -11.12
N LYS A 287 -32.37 -13.53 -11.85
CA LYS A 287 -31.48 -14.57 -12.38
C LYS A 287 -30.89 -14.22 -13.75
N GLU A 288 -30.45 -13.01 -13.98
CA GLU A 288 -29.80 -12.66 -15.25
C GLU A 288 -28.27 -12.59 -15.07
N PHE A 289 -27.56 -13.58 -15.59
CA PHE A 289 -26.14 -13.56 -15.78
C PHE A 289 -25.82 -12.73 -17.04
N ARG A 290 -25.05 -11.64 -16.87
CA ARG A 290 -24.47 -10.90 -18.01
C ARG A 290 -23.06 -11.44 -18.26
N SER A 291 -22.81 -12.02 -19.42
CA SER A 291 -21.47 -12.44 -19.86
C SER A 291 -20.83 -11.36 -20.70
N TRP A 292 -19.49 -11.33 -20.67
CA TRP A 292 -18.66 -10.46 -21.48
C TRP A 292 -18.00 -11.28 -22.58
N ASP A 293 -18.11 -10.83 -23.83
CA ASP A 293 -17.40 -11.42 -24.95
C ASP A 293 -16.00 -10.80 -25.03
N TRP A 294 -15.01 -11.53 -24.57
CA TRP A 294 -13.61 -11.11 -24.47
C TRP A 294 -12.98 -10.78 -25.81
N ALA A 295 -13.37 -11.52 -26.87
CA ALA A 295 -12.80 -11.33 -28.20
C ALA A 295 -13.31 -10.05 -28.87
N LYS A 296 -14.44 -9.52 -28.46
CA LYS A 296 -15.12 -8.39 -29.08
C LYS A 296 -15.27 -7.15 -28.20
N GLY A 297 -14.89 -7.22 -26.93
CA GLY A 297 -15.06 -6.12 -25.97
C GLY A 297 -16.51 -5.68 -25.79
N LYS A 298 -17.48 -6.58 -25.94
CA LYS A 298 -18.93 -6.27 -25.88
C LYS A 298 -19.67 -7.13 -24.86
N ARG A 299 -20.70 -6.53 -24.25
CA ARG A 299 -21.62 -7.25 -23.35
C ARG A 299 -22.55 -8.15 -24.16
N THR A 300 -22.67 -9.41 -23.73
CA THR A 300 -23.70 -10.33 -24.22
C THR A 300 -24.57 -10.77 -23.04
N THR A 301 -25.89 -10.80 -23.25
CA THR A 301 -26.83 -11.31 -22.26
C THR A 301 -27.04 -12.80 -22.53
N LEU A 302 -26.62 -13.64 -21.58
CA LEU A 302 -26.98 -15.07 -21.62
C LEU A 302 -28.32 -15.25 -20.93
N VAL A 303 -29.30 -15.68 -21.69
CA VAL A 303 -30.55 -16.15 -21.14
C VAL A 303 -30.34 -17.61 -20.69
N PRO A 304 -30.54 -17.95 -19.39
CA PRO A 304 -30.40 -19.33 -18.96
C PRO A 304 -31.44 -20.20 -19.69
N PRO A 305 -31.10 -21.45 -20.05
CA PRO A 305 -32.03 -22.35 -20.63
C PRO A 305 -33.26 -22.53 -19.69
N ARG A 306 -34.45 -22.39 -20.22
CA ARG A 306 -35.68 -22.65 -19.48
C ARG A 306 -35.58 -24.04 -18.87
N ALA A 307 -35.72 -24.14 -17.56
CA ALA A 307 -35.92 -25.41 -16.90
C ALA A 307 -37.16 -26.05 -17.54
N SER A 308 -36.99 -27.19 -18.19
CA SER A 308 -38.10 -28.00 -18.67
C SER A 308 -38.96 -28.35 -17.46
N GLN A 309 -40.18 -27.87 -17.44
CA GLN A 309 -41.20 -28.38 -16.55
C GLN A 309 -41.44 -29.86 -16.94
N GLY A 310 -40.74 -30.75 -16.25
CA GLY A 310 -41.11 -32.16 -16.23
C GLY A 310 -42.34 -32.28 -15.37
N GLY A 311 -43.48 -32.47 -16.00
CA GLY A 311 -44.63 -32.98 -15.31
C GLY A 311 -44.42 -34.46 -14.93
N PHE A 312 -44.77 -34.76 -13.75
CA PHE A 312 -45.56 -35.83 -13.13
C PHE A 312 -45.35 -35.76 -11.63
#